data_4ca0283cd6b763c375664bebbe6c0822
#
_entry.id   4ca0283cd6b763c375664bebbe6c0822
#
_cell.length_a   1.000
_cell.length_b   1.000
_cell.length_c   1.000
_cell.angle_alpha   90.00
_cell.angle_beta   90.00
_cell.angle_gamma   90.00
#
_symmetry.space_group_name_H-M   'P 1'
#
loop_
_entity.id
_entity.type
_entity.pdbx_description
1 polymer ?
#
loop_
_entity_poly.entity_id
_entity_poly.type
_entity_poly.pdbx_seq_one_letter_code
_entity_poly.pdbx_strand_id
1 'polypeptide(L)'
;TPEKELHSYFSELIRKLKSNDGGILGIFFSVRELHIANGIWMQKDYKFKKEYLKTMNKYYDAVFKEVDFKKASERSRNTINRWVEQKTKRKIKDLIPTGSISSSTRLVLTNAIYFKSKWEYIFDEKETEYMPFYLLDGSEKKVPMMSYEESKYLRYFEDEQIQIIEMDYKGRKNSMVVILPKKKDGIKDLEKILTLDILNKWMESMKTEKVVVFFPKFKITGDYELRRDLENLGLNTIFSEEADFSEMTNEKGLFINAIFHKTFIEVTETETKAASATATGLLLAPPPTEIEPKIFKADHPFIFLIYDKDTSAILFFGRFLEPEEDYETPY
;
A
#
# COMPACT_ATOMS: atom_id res chain seq x y z
N THR A 1 2.97 -1.83 -26.77
CA THR A 1 1.81 -0.91 -26.95
C THR A 1 2.32 0.41 -27.51
N PRO A 2 1.66 1.02 -28.51
CA PRO A 2 2.03 2.34 -28.96
C PRO A 2 1.98 3.33 -27.79
N GLU A 3 2.92 4.24 -27.72
CA GLU A 3 3.11 5.18 -26.60
C GLU A 3 1.83 5.95 -26.21
N LYS A 4 1.01 6.34 -27.20
CA LYS A 4 -0.26 7.02 -26.96
C LYS A 4 -1.29 6.14 -26.23
N GLU A 5 -1.31 4.85 -26.48
CA GLU A 5 -2.19 3.90 -25.78
C GLU A 5 -1.75 3.72 -24.35
N LEU A 6 -0.42 3.69 -24.08
CA LEU A 6 0.15 3.61 -22.74
C LEU A 6 -0.28 4.79 -21.87
N HIS A 7 -0.17 6.02 -22.39
CA HIS A 7 -0.62 7.22 -21.67
C HIS A 7 -2.11 7.17 -21.35
N SER A 8 -2.94 6.74 -22.29
CA SER A 8 -4.39 6.63 -22.09
C SER A 8 -4.74 5.59 -21.05
N TYR A 9 -4.03 4.43 -21.06
CA TYR A 9 -4.20 3.38 -20.10
C TYR A 9 -3.89 3.86 -18.66
N PHE A 10 -2.75 4.50 -18.45
CA PHE A 10 -2.40 5.06 -17.13
C PHE A 10 -3.38 6.13 -16.67
N SER A 11 -3.83 7.00 -17.55
CA SER A 11 -4.85 8.01 -17.22
C SER A 11 -6.16 7.37 -16.77
N GLU A 12 -6.61 6.31 -17.45
CA GLU A 12 -7.82 5.59 -17.09
C GLU A 12 -7.66 4.87 -15.74
N LEU A 13 -6.52 4.21 -15.52
CA LEU A 13 -6.20 3.54 -14.26
C LEU A 13 -6.22 4.54 -13.10
N ILE A 14 -5.50 5.66 -13.21
CA ILE A 14 -5.47 6.72 -12.19
C ILE A 14 -6.88 7.26 -11.92
N ARG A 15 -7.67 7.49 -12.97
CA ARG A 15 -9.05 7.96 -12.84
C ARG A 15 -9.93 6.95 -12.11
N LYS A 16 -9.83 5.66 -12.44
CA LYS A 16 -10.57 4.59 -11.75
C LYS A 16 -10.19 4.51 -10.28
N LEU A 17 -8.90 4.51 -9.97
CA LEU A 17 -8.41 4.48 -8.60
C LEU A 17 -8.89 5.68 -7.78
N LYS A 18 -8.95 6.88 -8.38
CA LYS A 18 -9.44 8.09 -7.71
C LYS A 18 -10.96 8.19 -7.62
N SER A 19 -11.71 7.68 -8.62
CA SER A 19 -13.18 7.75 -8.62
C SER A 19 -13.83 6.91 -7.52
N ASN A 20 -13.05 6.05 -6.89
CA ASN A 20 -13.52 5.18 -5.81
C ASN A 20 -13.68 5.90 -4.45
N ASP A 21 -13.41 7.20 -4.37
CA ASP A 21 -13.48 8.00 -3.14
C ASP A 21 -14.90 8.52 -2.79
N GLY A 22 -15.97 7.91 -3.34
CA GLY A 22 -17.34 8.12 -2.87
C GLY A 22 -18.13 9.30 -3.46
N GLY A 23 -17.65 9.98 -4.50
CA GLY A 23 -18.37 11.06 -5.17
C GLY A 23 -18.70 12.27 -4.25
N ILE A 24 -19.72 13.06 -4.61
CA ILE A 24 -20.14 14.26 -3.84
C ILE A 24 -20.58 13.91 -2.41
N LEU A 25 -21.16 12.73 -2.17
CA LEU A 25 -21.51 12.23 -0.83
C LEU A 25 -20.29 11.72 -0.04
N GLY A 26 -19.22 11.33 -0.70
CA GLY A 26 -17.97 10.87 -0.07
C GLY A 26 -17.20 11.96 0.69
N ILE A 27 -17.47 13.24 0.43
CA ILE A 27 -16.88 14.36 1.18
C ILE A 27 -17.31 14.30 2.67
N PHE A 28 -18.49 13.76 2.96
CA PHE A 28 -19.03 13.66 4.33
C PHE A 28 -18.83 12.28 4.96
N PHE A 29 -18.59 11.22 4.15
CA PHE A 29 -18.48 9.84 4.61
C PHE A 29 -17.36 9.10 3.90
N SER A 30 -16.15 9.66 3.90
CA SER A 30 -14.98 9.00 3.29
C SER A 30 -14.73 7.65 3.97
N VAL A 31 -15.14 6.58 3.28
CA VAL A 31 -14.98 5.19 3.74
C VAL A 31 -13.54 4.72 3.53
N ARG A 32 -12.86 5.34 2.56
CA ARG A 32 -11.48 5.04 2.15
C ARG A 32 -10.67 6.32 2.02
N GLU A 33 -9.48 6.32 2.55
CA GLU A 33 -8.46 7.33 2.34
C GLU A 33 -7.29 6.74 1.55
N LEU A 34 -7.24 7.01 0.25
CA LEU A 34 -6.10 6.71 -0.60
C LEU A 34 -5.51 8.01 -1.10
N HIS A 35 -4.33 8.35 -0.62
CA HIS A 35 -3.61 9.55 -1.03
C HIS A 35 -2.33 9.17 -1.74
N ILE A 36 -2.24 9.54 -3.00
CA ILE A 36 -1.07 9.32 -3.84
C ILE A 36 -0.47 10.68 -4.20
N ALA A 37 0.80 10.88 -3.89
CA ALA A 37 1.54 12.09 -4.19
C ALA A 37 2.71 11.77 -5.13
N ASN A 38 2.50 11.98 -6.43
CA ASN A 38 3.52 11.82 -7.47
C ASN A 38 4.12 13.19 -7.80
N GLY A 39 5.44 13.34 -7.66
CA GLY A 39 6.14 14.60 -7.94
C GLY A 39 7.37 14.39 -8.81
N ILE A 40 7.55 15.30 -9.76
CA ILE A 40 8.75 15.45 -10.58
C ILE A 40 9.35 16.82 -10.26
N TRP A 41 10.55 16.82 -9.70
CA TRP A 41 11.24 18.03 -9.22
C TRP A 41 12.51 18.25 -10.00
N MET A 42 12.59 19.38 -10.65
CA MET A 42 13.72 19.69 -11.52
C MET A 42 14.40 21.00 -11.16
N GLN A 43 15.70 21.05 -11.47
CA GLN A 43 16.46 22.27 -11.36
C GLN A 43 15.87 23.35 -12.27
N LYS A 44 15.62 24.56 -11.74
CA LYS A 44 14.94 25.66 -12.40
C LYS A 44 15.58 26.20 -13.68
N ASP A 45 16.86 25.88 -13.93
CA ASP A 45 17.57 26.34 -15.13
C ASP A 45 17.29 25.45 -16.36
N TYR A 46 16.60 24.33 -16.18
CA TYR A 46 16.20 23.45 -17.28
C TYR A 46 14.83 23.82 -17.82
N LYS A 47 14.74 24.04 -19.13
CA LYS A 47 13.49 24.39 -19.78
C LYS A 47 12.78 23.15 -20.32
N PHE A 48 11.62 22.88 -19.78
CA PHE A 48 10.78 21.80 -20.27
C PHE A 48 10.08 22.12 -21.58
N LYS A 49 9.95 21.10 -22.41
CA LYS A 49 9.09 21.17 -23.59
C LYS A 49 7.61 21.30 -23.16
N LYS A 50 6.90 22.23 -23.76
CA LYS A 50 5.48 22.45 -23.45
C LYS A 50 4.62 21.21 -23.69
N GLU A 51 4.97 20.43 -24.72
CA GLU A 51 4.24 19.19 -25.08
C GLU A 51 4.41 18.13 -23.99
N TYR A 52 5.62 17.97 -23.44
CA TYR A 52 5.88 17.07 -22.32
C TYR A 52 5.03 17.45 -21.09
N LEU A 53 5.04 18.74 -20.71
CA LEU A 53 4.24 19.21 -19.57
C LEU A 53 2.73 18.96 -19.77
N LYS A 54 2.21 19.16 -20.99
CA LYS A 54 0.82 18.86 -21.31
C LYS A 54 0.51 17.35 -21.16
N THR A 55 1.40 16.49 -21.64
CA THR A 55 1.27 15.03 -21.53
C THR A 55 1.26 14.59 -20.07
N MET A 56 2.21 15.06 -19.27
CA MET A 56 2.28 14.72 -17.85
C MET A 56 1.04 15.18 -17.08
N ASN A 57 0.61 16.42 -17.31
CA ASN A 57 -0.57 16.96 -16.64
C ASN A 57 -1.87 16.26 -17.06
N LYS A 58 -1.96 15.89 -18.34
CA LYS A 58 -3.17 15.24 -18.89
C LYS A 58 -3.33 13.79 -18.45
N TYR A 59 -2.23 13.02 -18.39
CA TYR A 59 -2.32 11.58 -18.28
C TYR A 59 -1.86 10.99 -16.95
N TYR A 60 -1.00 11.71 -16.19
CA TYR A 60 -0.34 11.11 -15.02
C TYR A 60 -0.70 11.77 -13.69
N ASP A 61 -1.44 12.89 -13.72
CA ASP A 61 -1.76 13.65 -12.51
C ASP A 61 -0.53 13.90 -11.60
N ALA A 62 0.65 13.95 -12.22
CA ALA A 62 1.89 14.20 -11.53
C ALA A 62 2.11 15.70 -11.38
N VAL A 63 2.51 16.12 -10.19
CA VAL A 63 2.91 17.49 -9.96
C VAL A 63 4.32 17.67 -10.51
N PHE A 64 4.45 18.72 -11.32
CA PHE A 64 5.70 19.13 -11.93
C PHE A 64 6.13 20.47 -11.36
N LYS A 65 7.31 20.53 -10.73
CA LYS A 65 7.80 21.76 -10.10
C LYS A 65 9.29 21.97 -10.31
N GLU A 66 9.62 23.22 -10.58
CA GLU A 66 10.99 23.70 -10.60
C GLU A 66 11.42 24.10 -9.19
N VAL A 67 12.64 23.74 -8.80
CA VAL A 67 13.28 24.06 -7.54
C VAL A 67 14.75 24.43 -7.76
N ASP A 68 15.36 25.13 -6.82
CA ASP A 68 16.75 25.53 -6.95
C ASP A 68 17.69 24.61 -6.17
N PHE A 69 17.98 23.44 -6.72
CA PHE A 69 18.95 22.54 -6.12
C PHE A 69 20.37 23.13 -6.07
N LYS A 70 20.79 23.88 -7.10
CA LYS A 70 22.14 24.43 -7.20
C LYS A 70 22.48 25.39 -6.07
N LYS A 71 21.57 26.32 -5.73
CA LYS A 71 21.84 27.39 -4.77
C LYS A 71 21.14 27.22 -3.43
N ALA A 72 20.13 26.34 -3.36
CA ALA A 72 19.27 26.16 -2.19
C ALA A 72 18.78 24.71 -2.02
N SER A 73 19.68 23.73 -2.04
CA SER A 73 19.36 22.29 -1.97
C SER A 73 18.48 21.94 -0.76
N GLU A 74 18.85 22.39 0.43
CA GLU A 74 18.07 22.11 1.65
C GLU A 74 16.69 22.81 1.64
N ARG A 75 16.60 24.03 1.11
CA ARG A 75 15.29 24.68 0.94
C ARG A 75 14.42 23.94 -0.06
N SER A 76 15.02 23.41 -1.14
CA SER A 76 14.33 22.59 -2.13
C SER A 76 13.81 21.29 -1.50
N ARG A 77 14.65 20.58 -0.74
CA ARG A 77 14.28 19.40 0.03
C ARG A 77 13.07 19.68 0.94
N ASN A 78 13.15 20.73 1.74
CA ASN A 78 12.07 21.11 2.65
C ASN A 78 10.78 21.50 1.91
N THR A 79 10.90 22.08 0.72
CA THR A 79 9.73 22.38 -0.13
C THR A 79 9.05 21.11 -0.63
N ILE A 80 9.84 20.13 -1.03
CA ILE A 80 9.35 18.82 -1.48
C ILE A 80 8.67 18.10 -0.32
N ASN A 81 9.35 17.96 0.82
CA ASN A 81 8.82 17.28 2.01
C ASN A 81 7.50 17.89 2.47
N ARG A 82 7.43 19.21 2.57
CA ARG A 82 6.20 19.92 2.95
C ARG A 82 5.04 19.66 1.98
N TRP A 83 5.34 19.62 0.68
CA TRP A 83 4.31 19.30 -0.32
C TRP A 83 3.78 17.86 -0.16
N VAL A 84 4.67 16.89 0.07
CA VAL A 84 4.28 15.50 0.33
C VAL A 84 3.44 15.39 1.60
N GLU A 85 3.85 16.03 2.69
CA GLU A 85 3.08 16.10 3.94
C GLU A 85 1.65 16.62 3.71
N GLN A 86 1.52 17.71 2.95
CA GLN A 86 0.21 18.26 2.63
C GLN A 86 -0.66 17.31 1.81
N LYS A 87 -0.06 16.61 0.83
CA LYS A 87 -0.77 15.67 -0.05
C LYS A 87 -1.16 14.37 0.66
N THR A 88 -0.44 13.98 1.68
CA THR A 88 -0.68 12.75 2.46
C THR A 88 -1.30 13.03 3.84
N LYS A 89 -2.03 14.13 4.00
CA LYS A 89 -2.66 14.54 5.27
C LYS A 89 -1.71 14.50 6.48
N ARG A 90 -0.45 14.85 6.27
CA ARG A 90 0.64 14.83 7.27
C ARG A 90 0.96 13.45 7.84
N LYS A 91 0.52 12.38 7.16
CA LYS A 91 0.86 11.00 7.55
C LYS A 91 2.26 10.61 7.10
N ILE A 92 2.72 11.13 5.96
CA ILE A 92 4.06 10.89 5.45
C ILE A 92 4.89 12.16 5.60
N LYS A 93 5.88 12.11 6.48
CA LYS A 93 6.82 13.20 6.76
C LYS A 93 8.22 12.81 6.30
N ASP A 94 9.05 13.81 6.04
CA ASP A 94 10.49 13.65 5.74
C ASP A 94 10.75 12.57 4.68
N LEU A 95 10.01 12.65 3.53
CA LEU A 95 10.21 11.74 2.41
C LEU A 95 11.66 11.73 1.92
N ILE A 96 12.27 12.92 1.87
CA ILE A 96 13.67 13.09 1.48
C ILE A 96 14.48 13.36 2.72
N PRO A 97 15.40 12.45 3.13
CA PRO A 97 16.27 12.63 4.28
C PRO A 97 17.22 13.82 4.11
N THR A 98 17.69 14.35 5.23
CA THR A 98 18.71 15.42 5.24
C THR A 98 19.99 14.94 4.56
N GLY A 99 20.57 15.77 3.71
CA GLY A 99 21.81 15.44 2.97
C GLY A 99 21.63 14.60 1.71
N SER A 100 20.43 14.12 1.39
CA SER A 100 20.17 13.31 0.19
C SER A 100 20.14 14.15 -1.10
N ILE A 101 20.03 15.46 -0.99
CA ILE A 101 20.04 16.41 -2.13
C ILE A 101 21.23 17.35 -2.01
N SER A 102 21.92 17.55 -3.13
CA SER A 102 23.10 18.42 -3.21
C SER A 102 22.95 19.47 -4.32
N SER A 103 23.94 20.37 -4.43
CA SER A 103 24.03 21.34 -5.53
C SER A 103 24.23 20.71 -6.91
N SER A 104 24.64 19.44 -6.97
CA SER A 104 24.76 18.67 -8.22
C SER A 104 23.44 18.00 -8.66
N THR A 105 22.43 17.95 -7.79
CA THR A 105 21.13 17.38 -8.12
C THR A 105 20.43 18.18 -9.23
N ARG A 106 19.81 17.46 -10.18
CA ARG A 106 19.10 18.07 -11.33
C ARG A 106 17.66 17.62 -11.44
N LEU A 107 17.40 16.33 -11.16
CA LEU A 107 16.08 15.72 -11.28
C LEU A 107 15.85 14.73 -10.14
N VAL A 108 14.73 14.91 -9.43
CA VAL A 108 14.27 14.02 -8.35
C VAL A 108 12.85 13.61 -8.61
N LEU A 109 12.58 12.33 -8.51
CA LEU A 109 11.23 11.79 -8.53
C LEU A 109 10.79 11.45 -7.10
N THR A 110 9.54 11.72 -6.79
CA THR A 110 8.94 11.38 -5.50
C THR A 110 7.60 10.69 -5.69
N ASN A 111 7.41 9.62 -4.94
CA ASN A 111 6.11 8.96 -4.81
C ASN A 111 5.83 8.73 -3.32
N ALA A 112 4.65 9.12 -2.87
CA ALA A 112 4.19 8.84 -1.53
C ALA A 112 2.77 8.30 -1.57
N ILE A 113 2.52 7.19 -0.87
CA ILE A 113 1.22 6.54 -0.84
C ILE A 113 0.80 6.33 0.62
N TYR A 114 -0.35 6.88 0.96
CA TYR A 114 -1.02 6.67 2.23
C TYR A 114 -2.37 5.99 1.98
N PHE A 115 -2.62 4.92 2.73
CA PHE A 115 -3.88 4.19 2.68
C PHE A 115 -4.43 3.97 4.09
N LYS A 116 -5.71 4.29 4.26
CA LYS A 116 -6.53 3.94 5.42
C LYS A 116 -7.94 3.65 4.93
N SER A 117 -8.53 2.55 5.36
CA SER A 117 -9.91 2.22 5.02
C SER A 117 -10.55 1.42 6.14
N LYS A 118 -11.89 1.47 6.20
CA LYS A 118 -12.67 0.66 7.12
C LYS A 118 -12.84 -0.74 6.55
N TRP A 119 -12.89 -1.75 7.41
CA TRP A 119 -13.23 -3.11 7.00
C TRP A 119 -14.72 -3.24 6.64
N GLU A 120 -15.06 -4.12 5.75
CA GLU A 120 -16.46 -4.46 5.47
C GLU A 120 -17.09 -5.16 6.67
N TYR A 121 -16.39 -6.13 7.25
CA TYR A 121 -16.66 -6.69 8.56
C TYR A 121 -15.73 -6.03 9.58
N ILE A 122 -16.29 -5.30 10.52
CA ILE A 122 -15.56 -4.56 11.54
C ILE A 122 -15.07 -5.53 12.61
N PHE A 123 -13.79 -5.43 12.98
CA PHE A 123 -13.27 -6.10 14.18
C PHE A 123 -13.83 -5.41 15.42
N ASP A 124 -14.23 -6.16 16.43
CA ASP A 124 -14.69 -5.55 17.68
C ASP A 124 -13.49 -5.20 18.58
N GLU A 125 -13.40 -3.95 19.01
CA GLU A 125 -12.34 -3.51 19.93
C GLU A 125 -12.33 -4.30 21.25
N LYS A 126 -13.49 -4.83 21.68
CA LYS A 126 -13.61 -5.65 22.89
C LYS A 126 -13.05 -7.05 22.73
N GLU A 127 -12.99 -7.53 21.49
CA GLU A 127 -12.44 -8.84 21.13
C GLU A 127 -10.94 -8.74 20.76
N THR A 128 -10.34 -7.54 20.85
CA THR A 128 -8.91 -7.36 20.66
C THR A 128 -8.15 -7.72 21.93
N GLU A 129 -7.39 -8.80 21.87
CA GLU A 129 -6.60 -9.30 23.00
C GLU A 129 -5.10 -9.29 22.69
N TYR A 130 -4.28 -9.12 23.73
CA TYR A 130 -2.82 -9.26 23.59
C TYR A 130 -2.44 -10.73 23.49
N MET A 131 -2.02 -11.16 22.30
CA MET A 131 -1.60 -12.52 22.00
C MET A 131 -0.12 -12.59 21.58
N PRO A 132 0.56 -13.73 21.72
CA PRO A 132 1.91 -13.90 21.22
C PRO A 132 1.98 -13.84 19.71
N PHE A 133 2.97 -13.11 19.19
CA PHE A 133 3.42 -13.11 17.80
C PHE A 133 4.85 -13.66 17.77
N TYR A 134 5.06 -14.72 17.00
CA TYR A 134 6.33 -15.45 16.95
C TYR A 134 7.26 -14.85 15.90
N LEU A 135 8.47 -14.48 16.31
CA LEU A 135 9.47 -13.89 15.43
C LEU A 135 10.34 -14.96 14.74
N LEU A 136 11.08 -14.54 13.72
CA LEU A 136 11.96 -15.46 12.97
C LEU A 136 13.14 -16.02 13.75
N ASP A 137 13.54 -15.38 14.84
CA ASP A 137 14.59 -15.84 15.77
C ASP A 137 14.07 -16.82 16.83
N GLY A 138 12.75 -17.14 16.78
CA GLY A 138 12.08 -18.03 17.74
C GLY A 138 11.59 -17.32 19.01
N SER A 139 11.86 -16.06 19.18
CA SER A 139 11.28 -15.25 20.26
C SER A 139 9.82 -14.89 19.99
N GLU A 140 9.14 -14.33 20.99
CA GLU A 140 7.75 -13.86 20.84
C GLU A 140 7.59 -12.45 21.40
N LYS A 141 6.67 -11.69 20.78
CA LYS A 141 6.21 -10.40 21.27
C LYS A 141 4.69 -10.45 21.45
N LYS A 142 4.16 -9.83 22.50
CA LYS A 142 2.71 -9.67 22.64
C LYS A 142 2.22 -8.54 21.77
N VAL A 143 1.19 -8.80 20.95
CA VAL A 143 0.60 -7.82 20.04
C VAL A 143 -0.92 -7.75 20.26
N PRO A 144 -1.56 -6.59 20.04
CA PRO A 144 -3.00 -6.51 20.01
C PRO A 144 -3.51 -7.27 18.78
N MET A 145 -4.12 -8.41 19.02
CA MET A 145 -4.68 -9.31 18.02
C MET A 145 -6.18 -9.08 17.94
N MET A 146 -6.63 -8.51 16.83
CA MET A 146 -8.04 -8.26 16.54
C MET A 146 -8.75 -9.54 16.18
N SER A 147 -9.98 -9.70 16.62
CA SER A 147 -10.87 -10.78 16.15
C SER A 147 -12.29 -10.28 15.89
N TYR A 148 -13.08 -11.10 15.23
CA TYR A 148 -14.52 -10.87 15.11
C TYR A 148 -15.23 -11.56 16.28
N GLU A 149 -16.30 -10.96 16.78
CA GLU A 149 -17.19 -11.59 17.78
C GLU A 149 -17.69 -12.96 17.31
N GLU A 150 -17.93 -13.10 16.01
CA GLU A 150 -18.34 -14.36 15.37
C GLU A 150 -17.54 -14.61 14.10
N SER A 151 -17.44 -15.90 13.70
CA SER A 151 -16.86 -16.27 12.40
C SER A 151 -17.58 -15.59 11.24
N LYS A 152 -16.83 -15.22 10.18
CA LYS A 152 -17.36 -14.56 8.98
C LYS A 152 -17.19 -15.46 7.76
N TYR A 153 -18.07 -15.29 6.76
CA TYR A 153 -17.91 -15.91 5.45
C TYR A 153 -16.95 -15.05 4.62
N LEU A 154 -15.72 -15.56 4.42
CA LEU A 154 -14.63 -14.89 3.73
C LEU A 154 -14.08 -15.77 2.62
N ARG A 155 -13.49 -15.19 1.60
CA ARG A 155 -12.72 -15.96 0.63
C ARG A 155 -11.46 -16.48 1.30
N TYR A 156 -11.27 -17.79 1.21
CA TYR A 156 -10.22 -18.54 1.90
C TYR A 156 -9.73 -19.69 1.06
N PHE A 157 -8.45 -19.99 1.16
CA PHE A 157 -7.81 -21.18 0.60
C PHE A 157 -6.69 -21.63 1.55
N GLU A 158 -6.47 -22.92 1.64
CA GLU A 158 -5.30 -23.48 2.29
C GLU A 158 -4.82 -24.74 1.57
N ASP A 159 -3.53 -24.99 1.64
CA ASP A 159 -2.87 -26.21 1.27
C ASP A 159 -1.94 -26.70 2.40
N GLU A 160 -0.97 -27.56 2.09
CA GLU A 160 -0.02 -28.08 3.09
C GLU A 160 0.98 -27.01 3.58
N GLN A 161 1.18 -25.93 2.82
CA GLN A 161 2.24 -24.93 3.05
C GLN A 161 1.71 -23.60 3.54
N ILE A 162 0.51 -23.18 3.07
CA ILE A 162 -0.02 -21.84 3.31
C ILE A 162 -1.50 -21.86 3.72
N GLN A 163 -1.90 -20.74 4.29
CA GLN A 163 -3.28 -20.28 4.38
C GLN A 163 -3.35 -18.91 3.69
N ILE A 164 -4.40 -18.65 2.93
CA ILE A 164 -4.65 -17.37 2.30
C ILE A 164 -6.08 -16.92 2.56
N ILE A 165 -6.26 -15.66 2.93
CA ILE A 165 -7.56 -15.07 3.23
C ILE A 165 -7.68 -13.71 2.51
N GLU A 166 -8.89 -13.41 2.06
CA GLU A 166 -9.24 -12.10 1.51
C GLU A 166 -10.24 -11.41 2.42
N MET A 167 -9.86 -10.24 2.93
CA MET A 167 -10.68 -9.39 3.77
C MET A 167 -11.03 -8.10 3.03
N ASP A 168 -12.32 -7.91 2.78
CA ASP A 168 -12.83 -6.74 2.07
C ASP A 168 -12.77 -5.49 2.93
N TYR A 169 -12.38 -4.40 2.32
CA TYR A 169 -12.64 -3.07 2.85
C TYR A 169 -14.07 -2.62 2.51
N LYS A 170 -14.59 -1.67 3.27
CA LYS A 170 -15.95 -1.14 3.16
C LYS A 170 -16.27 -0.72 1.72
N GLY A 171 -17.40 -1.23 1.22
CA GLY A 171 -17.82 -1.03 -0.17
C GLY A 171 -17.19 -2.02 -1.15
N ARG A 172 -16.37 -2.97 -0.69
CA ARG A 172 -15.83 -4.13 -1.43
C ARG A 172 -15.08 -3.82 -2.73
N LYS A 173 -14.59 -2.59 -2.89
CA LYS A 173 -13.77 -2.18 -4.04
C LYS A 173 -12.30 -2.48 -3.86
N ASN A 174 -11.86 -2.54 -2.62
CA ASN A 174 -10.50 -2.94 -2.27
C ASN A 174 -10.56 -4.09 -1.27
N SER A 175 -9.56 -4.93 -1.31
CA SER A 175 -9.37 -5.99 -0.35
C SER A 175 -7.92 -6.11 0.08
N MET A 176 -7.73 -6.56 1.31
CA MET A 176 -6.44 -7.07 1.75
C MET A 176 -6.45 -8.59 1.59
N VAL A 177 -5.46 -9.12 0.89
CA VAL A 177 -5.16 -10.55 0.85
C VAL A 177 -3.96 -10.79 1.74
N VAL A 178 -4.07 -11.77 2.64
CA VAL A 178 -2.99 -12.17 3.54
C VAL A 178 -2.60 -13.59 3.24
N ILE A 179 -1.31 -13.83 3.02
CA ILE A 179 -0.72 -15.13 2.74
C ILE A 179 0.15 -15.50 3.93
N LEU A 180 -0.29 -16.50 4.69
CA LEU A 180 0.33 -16.96 5.92
C LEU A 180 0.96 -18.32 5.70
N PRO A 181 2.29 -18.50 5.86
CA PRO A 181 2.88 -19.83 5.83
C PRO A 181 2.38 -20.64 7.02
N LYS A 182 2.14 -21.95 6.86
CA LYS A 182 1.76 -22.83 7.99
C LYS A 182 2.90 -23.04 8.99
N LYS A 183 4.15 -22.87 8.56
CA LYS A 183 5.32 -22.88 9.42
C LYS A 183 5.63 -21.46 9.90
N LYS A 184 5.88 -21.30 11.21
CA LYS A 184 6.18 -19.98 11.83
C LYS A 184 7.41 -19.27 11.23
N ASP A 185 8.40 -20.02 10.76
CA ASP A 185 9.61 -19.54 10.10
C ASP A 185 9.55 -19.63 8.56
N GLY A 186 8.38 -19.99 8.00
CA GLY A 186 8.20 -20.33 6.59
C GLY A 186 8.19 -19.13 5.61
N ILE A 187 8.28 -17.89 6.08
CA ILE A 187 8.18 -16.69 5.23
C ILE A 187 9.21 -16.67 4.10
N LYS A 188 10.46 -17.08 4.38
CA LYS A 188 11.53 -17.13 3.37
C LYS A 188 11.30 -18.16 2.28
N ASP A 189 10.67 -19.29 2.64
CA ASP A 189 10.33 -20.31 1.65
C ASP A 189 9.12 -19.89 0.80
N LEU A 190 8.16 -19.21 1.43
CA LEU A 190 7.05 -18.57 0.72
C LEU A 190 7.56 -17.52 -0.29
N GLU A 191 8.49 -16.64 0.10
CA GLU A 191 9.08 -15.63 -0.79
C GLU A 191 9.77 -16.23 -2.03
N LYS A 192 10.41 -17.40 -1.90
CA LYS A 192 11.08 -18.07 -3.02
C LYS A 192 10.12 -18.60 -4.09
N ILE A 193 8.94 -19.07 -3.66
CA ILE A 193 7.95 -19.66 -4.56
C ILE A 193 6.93 -18.65 -5.08
N LEU A 194 6.80 -17.50 -4.43
CA LEU A 194 5.78 -16.51 -4.77
C LEU A 194 6.10 -15.82 -6.10
N THR A 195 5.29 -16.14 -7.09
CA THR A 195 5.27 -15.49 -8.40
C THR A 195 3.86 -14.97 -8.68
N LEU A 196 3.71 -14.12 -9.68
CA LEU A 196 2.38 -13.64 -10.09
C LEU A 196 1.45 -14.79 -10.50
N ASP A 197 1.98 -15.78 -11.21
CA ASP A 197 1.20 -16.96 -11.64
C ASP A 197 0.73 -17.80 -10.46
N ILE A 198 1.59 -17.99 -9.45
CA ILE A 198 1.25 -18.74 -8.24
C ILE A 198 0.22 -17.95 -7.42
N LEU A 199 0.41 -16.64 -7.25
CA LEU A 199 -0.55 -15.78 -6.58
C LEU A 199 -1.93 -15.86 -7.24
N ASN A 200 -1.99 -15.71 -8.57
CA ASN A 200 -3.23 -15.81 -9.33
C ASN A 200 -3.91 -17.18 -9.13
N LYS A 201 -3.16 -18.27 -9.22
CA LYS A 201 -3.65 -19.62 -8.93
C LYS A 201 -4.30 -19.75 -7.55
N TRP A 202 -3.62 -19.25 -6.53
CA TRP A 202 -4.16 -19.27 -5.17
C TRP A 202 -5.42 -18.43 -5.04
N MET A 203 -5.43 -17.21 -5.61
CA MET A 203 -6.60 -16.34 -5.58
C MET A 203 -7.81 -16.95 -6.33
N GLU A 204 -7.58 -17.64 -7.45
CA GLU A 204 -8.63 -18.37 -8.19
C GLU A 204 -9.15 -19.59 -7.40
N SER A 205 -8.30 -20.23 -6.61
CA SER A 205 -8.65 -21.41 -5.81
C SER A 205 -9.43 -21.07 -4.53
N MET A 206 -9.46 -19.79 -4.14
CA MET A 206 -10.17 -19.34 -2.94
C MET A 206 -11.68 -19.56 -3.06
N LYS A 207 -12.27 -20.12 -2.00
CA LYS A 207 -13.73 -20.30 -1.86
C LYS A 207 -14.24 -19.51 -0.67
N THR A 208 -15.54 -19.25 -0.65
CA THR A 208 -16.19 -18.65 0.51
C THR A 208 -16.33 -19.70 1.60
N GLU A 209 -15.60 -19.53 2.69
CA GLU A 209 -15.57 -20.43 3.84
C GLU A 209 -15.96 -19.66 5.12
N LYS A 210 -16.46 -20.37 6.12
CA LYS A 210 -16.71 -19.85 7.46
C LYS A 210 -15.38 -19.80 8.20
N VAL A 211 -14.88 -18.59 8.55
CA VAL A 211 -13.54 -18.41 9.12
C VAL A 211 -13.59 -17.61 10.41
N VAL A 212 -12.89 -18.07 11.43
CA VAL A 212 -12.50 -17.31 12.62
C VAL A 212 -11.15 -16.66 12.31
N VAL A 213 -11.07 -15.33 12.47
CA VAL A 213 -9.88 -14.56 12.11
C VAL A 213 -9.25 -13.96 13.36
N PHE A 214 -7.95 -14.15 13.50
CA PHE A 214 -7.09 -13.42 14.44
C PHE A 214 -6.03 -12.68 13.62
N PHE A 215 -6.08 -11.33 13.66
CA PHE A 215 -5.23 -10.49 12.83
C PHE A 215 -4.60 -9.36 13.63
N PRO A 216 -3.27 -9.16 13.59
CA PRO A 216 -2.62 -8.16 14.41
C PRO A 216 -2.97 -6.74 13.97
N LYS A 217 -3.07 -5.82 14.93
CA LYS A 217 -2.99 -4.38 14.65
C LYS A 217 -1.56 -4.04 14.30
N PHE A 218 -1.38 -3.24 13.25
CA PHE A 218 -0.04 -2.76 12.91
C PHE A 218 -0.05 -1.45 12.13
N LYS A 219 1.12 -0.80 12.16
CA LYS A 219 1.47 0.29 11.27
C LYS A 219 2.75 -0.09 10.56
N ILE A 220 2.83 0.21 9.29
CA ILE A 220 4.05 0.00 8.51
C ILE A 220 4.36 1.29 7.75
N THR A 221 5.58 1.79 7.94
CA THR A 221 6.17 2.83 7.12
C THR A 221 7.26 2.21 6.26
N GLY A 222 7.06 2.24 4.94
CA GLY A 222 8.13 1.89 3.99
C GLY A 222 8.83 3.17 3.54
N ASP A 223 10.16 3.21 3.58
CA ASP A 223 10.97 4.35 3.19
C ASP A 223 12.12 3.89 2.29
N TYR A 224 12.08 4.27 1.02
CA TYR A 224 12.95 3.72 -0.01
C TYR A 224 13.57 4.83 -0.87
N GLU A 225 14.88 4.72 -1.08
CA GLU A 225 15.58 5.35 -2.20
C GLU A 225 15.81 4.27 -3.26
N LEU A 226 15.06 4.34 -4.36
CA LEU A 226 14.89 3.22 -5.30
C LEU A 226 15.99 3.10 -6.35
N ARG A 227 16.98 4.01 -6.40
CA ARG A 227 17.99 4.02 -7.46
C ARG A 227 18.70 2.67 -7.56
N ARG A 228 19.24 2.18 -6.47
CA ARG A 228 20.00 0.91 -6.44
C ARG A 228 19.15 -0.29 -6.87
N ASP A 229 17.92 -0.32 -6.43
CA ASP A 229 17.00 -1.43 -6.75
C ASP A 229 16.65 -1.43 -8.23
N LEU A 230 16.39 -0.25 -8.80
CA LEU A 230 16.12 -0.09 -10.23
C LEU A 230 17.35 -0.36 -11.11
N GLU A 231 18.55 0.04 -10.67
CA GLU A 231 19.81 -0.32 -11.31
C GLU A 231 20.00 -1.86 -11.36
N ASN A 232 19.71 -2.56 -10.26
CA ASN A 232 19.74 -4.02 -10.19
C ASN A 232 18.71 -4.69 -11.12
N LEU A 233 17.61 -4.00 -11.42
CA LEU A 233 16.60 -4.43 -12.40
C LEU A 233 16.96 -4.05 -13.86
N GLY A 234 18.13 -3.47 -14.08
CA GLY A 234 18.66 -3.14 -15.42
C GLY A 234 18.39 -1.71 -15.89
N LEU A 235 17.82 -0.84 -15.05
CA LEU A 235 17.52 0.56 -15.40
C LEU A 235 18.72 1.49 -15.13
N ASN A 236 19.93 1.11 -15.56
CA ASN A 236 21.16 1.88 -15.25
C ASN A 236 21.23 3.21 -15.98
N THR A 237 20.84 3.23 -17.27
CA THR A 237 21.02 4.39 -18.16
C THR A 237 20.32 5.63 -17.65
N ILE A 238 19.12 5.51 -17.06
CA ILE A 238 18.34 6.68 -16.59
C ILE A 238 19.01 7.45 -15.44
N PHE A 239 19.98 6.84 -14.77
CA PHE A 239 20.74 7.43 -13.66
C PHE A 239 22.13 7.93 -14.04
N SER A 240 22.48 7.90 -15.33
CA SER A 240 23.79 8.28 -15.87
C SER A 240 23.67 9.43 -16.86
N GLU A 241 24.81 10.03 -17.23
CA GLU A 241 24.88 11.06 -18.27
C GLU A 241 24.52 10.56 -19.69
N GLU A 242 24.41 9.24 -19.86
CA GLU A 242 23.96 8.60 -21.10
C GLU A 242 22.43 8.61 -21.24
N ALA A 243 21.70 9.07 -20.22
CA ALA A 243 20.26 9.15 -20.25
C ALA A 243 19.76 10.09 -21.36
N ASP A 244 18.81 9.61 -22.15
CA ASP A 244 18.15 10.42 -23.15
C ASP A 244 16.80 10.92 -22.64
N PHE A 245 16.78 12.17 -22.14
CA PHE A 245 15.57 12.90 -21.78
C PHE A 245 15.25 14.01 -22.78
N SER A 246 15.65 13.84 -24.04
CA SER A 246 15.43 14.83 -25.10
C SER A 246 13.96 15.13 -25.36
N GLU A 247 13.05 14.20 -25.06
CA GLU A 247 11.60 14.45 -25.10
C GLU A 247 11.09 15.33 -23.97
N MET A 248 11.81 15.42 -22.85
CA MET A 248 11.45 16.29 -21.71
C MET A 248 11.98 17.71 -21.88
N THR A 249 13.22 17.84 -22.33
CA THR A 249 13.96 19.11 -22.41
C THR A 249 14.93 19.12 -23.60
N ASN A 250 15.31 20.32 -24.05
CA ASN A 250 16.39 20.45 -25.06
C ASN A 250 17.79 20.48 -24.43
N GLU A 251 17.86 20.47 -23.11
CA GLU A 251 19.14 20.44 -22.38
C GLU A 251 19.73 19.05 -22.39
N LYS A 252 21.04 18.95 -22.55
CA LYS A 252 21.79 17.68 -22.49
C LYS A 252 22.29 17.40 -21.07
N GLY A 253 22.60 16.12 -20.79
CA GLY A 253 23.19 15.70 -19.52
C GLY A 253 22.19 15.73 -18.35
N LEU A 254 20.89 15.67 -18.64
CA LEU A 254 19.88 15.45 -17.63
C LEU A 254 19.77 13.97 -17.32
N PHE A 255 19.83 13.58 -16.06
CA PHE A 255 19.58 12.23 -15.58
C PHE A 255 18.85 12.27 -14.23
N ILE A 256 18.24 11.17 -13.83
CA ILE A 256 17.56 11.05 -12.54
C ILE A 256 18.62 10.90 -11.45
N ASN A 257 18.65 11.80 -10.48
CA ASN A 257 19.57 11.71 -9.37
C ASN A 257 19.09 10.75 -8.28
N ALA A 258 17.80 10.81 -7.95
CA ALA A 258 17.19 9.97 -6.93
C ALA A 258 15.69 9.76 -7.18
N ILE A 259 15.18 8.63 -6.71
CA ILE A 259 13.75 8.31 -6.70
C ILE A 259 13.39 7.93 -5.27
N PHE A 260 12.64 8.80 -4.59
CA PHE A 260 12.17 8.55 -3.22
C PHE A 260 10.74 8.02 -3.23
N HIS A 261 10.55 6.90 -2.59
CA HIS A 261 9.26 6.25 -2.42
C HIS A 261 8.98 6.02 -0.93
N LYS A 262 7.85 6.52 -0.44
CA LYS A 262 7.44 6.30 0.94
C LYS A 262 5.99 5.87 1.02
N THR A 263 5.75 4.84 1.81
CA THR A 263 4.41 4.28 2.02
C THR A 263 4.03 4.35 3.49
N PHE A 264 2.75 4.47 3.77
CA PHE A 264 2.20 4.35 5.10
C PHE A 264 0.90 3.56 5.05
N ILE A 265 0.84 2.49 5.83
CA ILE A 265 -0.34 1.66 6.05
C ILE A 265 -0.63 1.63 7.54
N GLU A 266 -1.90 1.76 7.90
CA GLU A 266 -2.39 1.58 9.26
C GLU A 266 -3.55 0.56 9.25
N VAL A 267 -3.39 -0.51 10.02
CA VAL A 267 -4.35 -1.60 10.20
C VAL A 267 -4.85 -1.57 11.64
N THR A 268 -6.13 -1.30 11.80
CA THR A 268 -6.83 -1.21 13.10
C THR A 268 -8.22 -1.82 12.98
N GLU A 269 -8.95 -1.95 14.06
CA GLU A 269 -10.34 -2.44 14.09
C GLU A 269 -11.29 -1.56 13.29
N THR A 270 -10.95 -0.34 13.13
CA THR A 270 -11.64 0.82 12.61
C THR A 270 -12.51 1.62 13.57
N GLU A 271 -12.33 2.91 13.50
CA GLU A 271 -13.13 3.91 14.20
C GLU A 271 -14.60 3.87 13.73
N THR A 272 -15.48 3.12 14.41
CA THR A 272 -16.89 3.44 14.33
C THR A 272 -17.58 3.06 15.62
N LYS A 273 -17.81 4.04 16.46
CA LYS A 273 -18.95 4.04 17.39
C LYS A 273 -20.22 4.16 16.55
N ALA A 274 -20.66 3.08 15.95
CA ALA A 274 -21.97 2.98 15.33
C ALA A 274 -22.63 1.72 15.87
N ALA A 275 -23.58 1.91 16.79
CA ALA A 275 -24.52 0.88 17.18
C ALA A 275 -25.25 0.38 15.92
N SER A 276 -24.89 -0.76 15.39
CA SER A 276 -25.68 -1.45 14.39
C SER A 276 -26.70 -2.31 15.12
N ALA A 277 -27.93 -1.83 15.17
CA ALA A 277 -29.07 -2.68 15.53
C ALA A 277 -29.28 -3.68 14.39
N THR A 278 -28.81 -4.91 14.55
CA THR A 278 -29.12 -6.00 13.63
C THR A 278 -30.50 -6.52 13.96
N ALA A 279 -31.47 -6.25 13.09
CA ALA A 279 -32.78 -6.89 13.18
C ALA A 279 -32.62 -8.38 12.79
N THR A 280 -32.63 -9.26 13.77
CA THR A 280 -32.68 -10.71 13.58
C THR A 280 -34.12 -11.10 13.21
N GLY A 281 -34.33 -11.34 11.93
CA GLY A 281 -35.54 -12.04 11.46
C GLY A 281 -35.41 -13.52 11.80
N LEU A 282 -36.26 -13.99 12.71
CA LEU A 282 -36.44 -15.39 13.03
C LEU A 282 -37.01 -16.14 11.82
N LEU A 283 -36.14 -16.84 11.10
CA LEU A 283 -36.54 -17.91 10.20
C LEU A 283 -36.25 -19.23 10.92
N LEU A 284 -37.31 -19.94 11.30
CA LEU A 284 -37.24 -21.33 11.79
C LEU A 284 -36.90 -22.26 10.60
N ALA A 285 -35.61 -22.41 10.31
CA ALA A 285 -35.06 -23.47 9.50
C ALA A 285 -34.46 -24.54 10.44
N PRO A 286 -34.47 -25.85 10.05
CA PRO A 286 -33.76 -26.86 10.82
C PRO A 286 -32.28 -26.45 10.95
N PRO A 287 -31.61 -26.76 12.08
CA PRO A 287 -30.23 -26.36 12.26
C PRO A 287 -29.40 -26.95 11.12
N PRO A 288 -28.68 -26.11 10.35
CA PRO A 288 -27.73 -26.65 9.38
C PRO A 288 -26.70 -27.47 10.16
N THR A 289 -26.23 -28.57 9.59
CA THR A 289 -25.05 -29.28 10.08
C THR A 289 -24.00 -28.23 10.37
N GLU A 290 -23.60 -28.12 11.63
CA GLU A 290 -22.69 -27.07 12.08
C GLU A 290 -21.33 -27.29 11.41
N ILE A 291 -21.05 -26.52 10.37
CA ILE A 291 -19.76 -26.58 9.68
C ILE A 291 -18.77 -25.91 10.62
N GLU A 292 -17.81 -26.68 11.13
CA GLU A 292 -16.73 -26.14 11.94
C GLU A 292 -15.98 -25.05 11.15
N PRO A 293 -15.81 -23.86 11.71
CA PRO A 293 -15.14 -22.78 11.00
C PRO A 293 -13.65 -23.09 10.83
N LYS A 294 -13.08 -22.64 9.72
CA LYS A 294 -11.62 -22.56 9.56
C LYS A 294 -11.04 -21.55 10.51
N ILE A 295 -9.81 -21.73 10.95
CA ILE A 295 -9.08 -20.77 11.80
C ILE A 295 -7.95 -20.15 10.99
N PHE A 296 -7.98 -18.82 10.85
CA PHE A 296 -6.90 -18.04 10.29
C PHE A 296 -6.29 -17.18 11.39
N LYS A 297 -5.07 -17.52 11.82
CA LYS A 297 -4.39 -16.82 12.91
C LYS A 297 -3.02 -16.30 12.45
N ALA A 298 -2.94 -15.00 12.13
CA ALA A 298 -1.72 -14.34 11.68
C ALA A 298 -0.81 -13.99 12.88
N ASP A 299 -0.30 -15.01 13.56
CA ASP A 299 0.53 -14.89 14.76
C ASP A 299 2.04 -15.06 14.50
N HIS A 300 2.46 -14.98 13.24
CA HIS A 300 3.86 -15.07 12.81
C HIS A 300 4.02 -14.39 11.45
N PRO A 301 5.24 -14.23 10.91
CA PRO A 301 5.48 -13.48 9.68
C PRO A 301 4.63 -13.90 8.48
N PHE A 302 4.04 -12.91 7.82
CA PHE A 302 3.15 -13.12 6.67
C PHE A 302 3.41 -12.10 5.55
N ILE A 303 2.94 -12.43 4.34
CA ILE A 303 2.87 -11.50 3.21
C ILE A 303 1.45 -10.98 3.10
N PHE A 304 1.31 -9.71 2.74
CA PHE A 304 0.01 -9.13 2.44
C PHE A 304 0.06 -8.28 1.17
N LEU A 305 -1.08 -8.16 0.52
CA LEU A 305 -1.29 -7.19 -0.55
C LEU A 305 -2.64 -6.50 -0.38
N ILE A 306 -2.70 -5.24 -0.80
CA ILE A 306 -3.96 -4.51 -0.96
C ILE A 306 -4.14 -4.26 -2.45
N TYR A 307 -5.28 -4.65 -3.00
CA TYR A 307 -5.56 -4.48 -4.41
C TYR A 307 -6.93 -3.86 -4.64
N ASP A 308 -7.07 -3.23 -5.79
CA ASP A 308 -8.34 -2.69 -6.29
C ASP A 308 -9.03 -3.76 -7.16
N LYS A 309 -10.24 -4.16 -6.78
CA LYS A 309 -10.98 -5.26 -7.44
C LYS A 309 -11.42 -4.92 -8.86
N ASP A 310 -11.70 -3.65 -9.13
CA ASP A 310 -12.21 -3.21 -10.44
C ASP A 310 -11.10 -3.18 -11.50
N THR A 311 -9.87 -2.93 -11.07
CA THR A 311 -8.71 -2.79 -11.97
C THR A 311 -7.69 -3.92 -11.84
N SER A 312 -7.81 -4.74 -10.79
CA SER A 312 -6.80 -5.73 -10.37
C SER A 312 -5.42 -5.11 -10.04
N ALA A 313 -5.36 -3.79 -9.88
CA ALA A 313 -4.12 -3.11 -9.56
C ALA A 313 -3.72 -3.37 -8.10
N ILE A 314 -2.49 -3.84 -7.90
CA ILE A 314 -1.90 -3.97 -6.56
C ILE A 314 -1.48 -2.57 -6.11
N LEU A 315 -2.08 -2.07 -5.03
CA LEU A 315 -1.81 -0.77 -4.43
C LEU A 315 -0.68 -0.84 -3.41
N PHE A 316 -0.65 -1.93 -2.65
CA PHE A 316 0.39 -2.22 -1.67
C PHE A 316 0.74 -3.70 -1.74
N PHE A 317 2.02 -3.98 -1.60
CA PHE A 317 2.54 -5.32 -1.45
C PHE A 317 3.64 -5.27 -0.39
N GLY A 318 3.56 -6.12 0.61
CA GLY A 318 4.49 -6.07 1.72
C GLY A 318 4.55 -7.36 2.53
N ARG A 319 5.46 -7.36 3.47
CA ARG A 319 5.57 -8.41 4.49
C ARG A 319 5.53 -7.80 5.88
N PHE A 320 4.88 -8.48 6.79
CA PHE A 320 4.89 -8.18 8.20
C PHE A 320 5.77 -9.20 8.90
N LEU A 321 6.91 -8.77 9.40
CA LEU A 321 7.90 -9.65 10.01
C LEU A 321 7.93 -9.52 11.53
N GLU A 322 7.69 -8.29 12.00
CA GLU A 322 7.86 -7.93 13.39
C GLU A 322 6.94 -6.77 13.74
N PRO A 323 6.22 -6.83 14.88
CA PRO A 323 5.44 -5.69 15.39
C PRO A 323 6.36 -4.56 15.84
N GLU A 324 5.97 -3.32 15.53
CA GLU A 324 6.64 -2.13 16.10
C GLU A 324 6.42 -2.06 17.63
N GLU A 325 7.38 -1.47 18.36
CA GLU A 325 7.38 -1.41 19.83
C GLU A 325 6.30 -0.48 20.42
N ASP A 326 5.63 0.33 19.60
CA ASP A 326 4.75 1.43 20.05
C ASP A 326 3.33 1.03 20.47
N TYR A 327 3.01 -0.26 20.57
CA TYR A 327 1.78 -0.66 21.27
C TYR A 327 2.09 -0.81 22.76
N GLU A 328 2.15 0.33 23.47
CA GLU A 328 2.21 0.32 24.93
C GLU A 328 1.10 -0.59 25.48
N THR A 329 1.50 -1.65 26.18
CA THR A 329 0.57 -2.44 26.98
C THR A 329 -0.09 -1.49 27.99
N PRO A 330 -1.42 -1.32 28.00
CA PRO A 330 -2.04 -0.65 29.14
C PRO A 330 -1.70 -1.45 30.39
N TYR A 331 -1.12 -0.76 31.38
CA TYR A 331 -0.82 -1.29 32.70
C TYR A 331 -2.08 -1.70 33.43
#